data_63b701b4945c2e601ab0725de7eced58
#
_entry.id   63b701b4945c2e601ab0725de7eced58
#
_cell.length_a   1.000
_cell.length_b   1.000
_cell.length_c   1.000
_cell.angle_alpha   90.00
_cell.angle_beta   90.00
_cell.angle_gamma   90.00
#
_symmetry.space_group_name_H-M   'P 1'
#
loop_
_entity.id
_entity.type
_entity.pdbx_description
1 polymer ?
#
loop_
_entity_poly.entity_id
_entity_poly.type
_entity_poly.pdbx_seq_one_letter_code
_entity_poly.pdbx_strand_id
1 'polypeptide(L)'
;MGKLEVINHPLIQHKLSILRRTDTSTKAFRELVDEIAMLMGYEVLRDLPLEDVEIETPITKTVQKQLAGKKLAIVPILRAGIGMVDGLLNLVPAAKVGHIGMYRDEETLQPVEYLVKLPEDIDQRQIFVVDPMLATGGSAILAVDSLKKRGASNIKFVCLVSAPEGVKALQEAHPDVEIFTAALDERLNEHGYIVPGLGDAGDRLFGTK
;
A
#
# COMPACT_ATOMS: atom_id res chain seq x y z
N MET A 1 -6.29 11.91 -14.64
CA MET A 1 -6.37 11.97 -13.18
C MET A 1 -6.33 10.54 -12.70
N GLY A 2 -5.38 10.17 -11.84
CA GLY A 2 -5.21 8.80 -11.35
C GLY A 2 -6.51 8.26 -10.76
N LYS A 3 -6.80 6.97 -10.99
CA LYS A 3 -8.02 6.33 -10.50
C LYS A 3 -7.96 6.23 -8.97
N LEU A 4 -9.02 6.64 -8.27
CA LEU A 4 -9.26 6.29 -6.88
C LEU A 4 -10.25 5.12 -6.85
N GLU A 5 -9.89 4.06 -6.15
CA GLU A 5 -10.78 2.93 -5.89
C GLU A 5 -10.93 2.71 -4.39
N VAL A 6 -12.17 2.83 -3.91
CA VAL A 6 -12.52 2.51 -2.52
C VAL A 6 -13.05 1.08 -2.49
N ILE A 7 -12.30 0.19 -1.85
CA ILE A 7 -12.62 -1.23 -1.78
C ILE A 7 -13.67 -1.46 -0.70
N ASN A 8 -14.94 -1.39 -1.10
CA ASN A 8 -16.07 -1.55 -0.20
C ASN A 8 -16.53 -3.02 -0.08
N HIS A 9 -15.67 -3.85 0.53
CA HIS A 9 -15.98 -5.25 0.81
C HIS A 9 -16.45 -5.42 2.26
N PRO A 10 -17.58 -6.13 2.56
CA PRO A 10 -18.12 -6.25 3.91
C PRO A 10 -17.13 -6.74 4.95
N LEU A 11 -16.30 -7.71 4.62
CA LEU A 11 -15.29 -8.24 5.54
C LEU A 11 -14.18 -7.22 5.84
N ILE A 12 -13.75 -6.45 4.84
CA ILE A 12 -12.79 -5.35 5.02
C ILE A 12 -13.38 -4.29 5.94
N GLN A 13 -14.63 -3.88 5.69
CA GLN A 13 -15.31 -2.87 6.52
C GLN A 13 -15.49 -3.33 7.96
N HIS A 14 -15.85 -4.59 8.17
CA HIS A 14 -15.95 -5.18 9.51
C HIS A 14 -14.60 -5.11 10.25
N LYS A 15 -13.53 -5.55 9.62
CA LYS A 15 -12.17 -5.53 10.22
C LYS A 15 -11.69 -4.10 10.45
N LEU A 16 -11.95 -3.20 9.52
CA LEU A 16 -11.61 -1.78 9.65
C LEU A 16 -12.35 -1.13 10.81
N SER A 17 -13.62 -1.47 11.05
CA SER A 17 -14.38 -0.97 12.21
C SER A 17 -13.74 -1.38 13.53
N ILE A 18 -13.22 -2.60 13.64
CA ILE A 18 -12.50 -3.06 14.84
C ILE A 18 -11.13 -2.36 14.94
N LEU A 19 -10.41 -2.25 13.81
CA LEU A 19 -9.10 -1.60 13.75
C LEU A 19 -9.13 -0.16 14.28
N ARG A 20 -10.20 0.59 13.96
CA ARG A 20 -10.37 2.00 14.35
C ARG A 20 -10.57 2.20 15.84
N ARG A 21 -11.07 1.21 16.58
CA ARG A 21 -11.43 1.35 18.00
C ARG A 21 -10.21 1.71 18.85
N THR A 22 -10.43 2.55 19.85
CA THR A 22 -9.39 2.96 20.80
C THR A 22 -8.92 1.82 21.71
N ASP A 23 -9.79 0.84 21.97
CA ASP A 23 -9.51 -0.32 22.82
C ASP A 23 -8.89 -1.51 22.06
N THR A 24 -8.65 -1.39 20.75
CA THR A 24 -7.94 -2.41 19.98
C THR A 24 -6.47 -2.44 20.39
N SER A 25 -6.05 -3.57 20.94
CA SER A 25 -4.67 -3.75 21.40
C SER A 25 -3.66 -3.71 20.24
N THR A 26 -2.39 -3.41 20.53
CA THR A 26 -1.30 -3.43 19.53
C THR A 26 -1.21 -4.76 18.78
N LYS A 27 -1.41 -5.90 19.48
CA LYS A 27 -1.43 -7.21 18.84
C LYS A 27 -2.57 -7.32 17.83
N ALA A 28 -3.80 -7.04 18.26
CA ALA A 28 -4.97 -7.12 17.40
C ALA A 28 -4.89 -6.11 16.23
N PHE A 29 -4.33 -4.93 16.48
CA PHE A 29 -4.11 -3.93 15.43
C PHE A 29 -3.19 -4.45 14.32
N ARG A 30 -2.07 -5.08 14.66
CA ARG A 30 -1.15 -5.70 13.68
C ARG A 30 -1.83 -6.80 12.89
N GLU A 31 -2.53 -7.71 13.57
CA GLU A 31 -3.25 -8.81 12.92
C GLU A 31 -4.31 -8.27 11.93
N LEU A 32 -5.07 -7.25 12.33
CA LEU A 32 -6.08 -6.64 11.47
C LEU A 32 -5.47 -5.89 10.28
N VAL A 33 -4.36 -5.18 10.46
CA VAL A 33 -3.65 -4.51 9.35
C VAL A 33 -3.20 -5.53 8.32
N ASP A 34 -2.60 -6.64 8.76
CA ASP A 34 -2.15 -7.73 7.91
C ASP A 34 -3.31 -8.37 7.12
N GLU A 35 -4.39 -8.71 7.83
CA GLU A 35 -5.58 -9.32 7.23
C GLU A 35 -6.28 -8.39 6.23
N ILE A 36 -6.42 -7.09 6.53
CA ILE A 36 -7.01 -6.12 5.61
C ILE A 36 -6.10 -5.94 4.40
N ALA A 37 -4.78 -5.84 4.59
CA ALA A 37 -3.82 -5.73 3.50
C ALA A 37 -3.89 -6.93 2.55
N MET A 38 -4.01 -8.15 3.09
CA MET A 38 -4.22 -9.36 2.29
C MET A 38 -5.51 -9.30 1.48
N LEU A 39 -6.63 -8.95 2.09
CA LEU A 39 -7.93 -8.86 1.41
C LEU A 39 -7.93 -7.76 0.32
N MET A 40 -7.35 -6.60 0.62
CA MET A 40 -7.17 -5.53 -0.36
C MET A 40 -6.27 -5.97 -1.50
N GLY A 41 -5.18 -6.67 -1.19
CA GLY A 41 -4.25 -7.20 -2.18
C GLY A 41 -4.95 -8.07 -3.22
N TYR A 42 -5.89 -8.91 -2.83
CA TYR A 42 -6.69 -9.72 -3.75
C TYR A 42 -7.43 -8.86 -4.79
N GLU A 43 -8.02 -7.74 -4.38
CA GLU A 43 -8.70 -6.82 -5.30
C GLU A 43 -7.71 -6.02 -6.15
N VAL A 44 -6.64 -5.52 -5.55
CA VAL A 44 -5.62 -4.72 -6.25
C VAL A 44 -4.85 -5.52 -7.32
N LEU A 45 -4.77 -6.84 -7.14
CA LEU A 45 -4.12 -7.77 -8.07
C LEU A 45 -5.02 -8.24 -9.25
N ARG A 46 -6.26 -7.77 -9.32
CA ARG A 46 -7.27 -8.26 -10.29
C ARG A 46 -6.87 -8.09 -11.76
N ASP A 47 -6.04 -7.13 -12.08
CA ASP A 47 -5.59 -6.77 -13.44
C ASP A 47 -4.19 -7.31 -13.79
N LEU A 48 -3.64 -8.20 -12.97
CA LEU A 48 -2.34 -8.80 -13.29
C LEU A 48 -2.39 -9.54 -14.64
N PRO A 49 -1.40 -9.31 -15.52
CA PRO A 49 -1.37 -9.96 -16.82
C PRO A 49 -1.10 -11.46 -16.67
N LEU A 50 -1.76 -12.23 -17.52
CA LEU A 50 -1.61 -13.68 -17.62
C LEU A 50 -1.01 -14.07 -18.97
N GLU A 51 -0.22 -15.14 -18.97
CA GLU A 51 0.32 -15.77 -20.19
C GLU A 51 -0.08 -17.24 -20.25
N ASP A 52 -0.10 -17.77 -21.47
CA ASP A 52 -0.37 -19.17 -21.71
C ASP A 52 0.90 -20.02 -21.54
N VAL A 53 0.83 -21.05 -20.70
CA VAL A 53 1.94 -21.95 -20.42
C VAL A 53 1.50 -23.39 -20.61
N GLU A 54 2.29 -24.18 -21.35
CA GLU A 54 2.07 -25.62 -21.45
C GLU A 54 2.42 -26.28 -20.11
N ILE A 55 1.49 -27.06 -19.60
CA ILE A 55 1.67 -27.85 -18.38
C ILE A 55 1.25 -29.29 -18.64
N GLU A 56 1.70 -30.19 -17.76
CA GLU A 56 1.25 -31.58 -17.71
C GLU A 56 0.52 -31.83 -16.39
N THR A 57 -0.75 -32.22 -16.52
CA THR A 57 -1.55 -32.69 -15.38
C THR A 57 -1.35 -34.20 -15.21
N PRO A 58 -1.79 -34.82 -14.11
CA PRO A 58 -1.74 -36.26 -13.97
C PRO A 58 -2.50 -37.04 -15.06
N ILE A 59 -3.33 -36.37 -15.86
CA ILE A 59 -4.19 -37.00 -16.87
C ILE A 59 -3.71 -36.66 -18.29
N THR A 60 -3.32 -35.41 -18.58
CA THR A 60 -2.98 -34.98 -19.95
C THR A 60 -2.17 -33.71 -19.97
N LYS A 61 -1.51 -33.44 -21.11
CA LYS A 61 -0.91 -32.15 -21.42
C LYS A 61 -1.99 -31.14 -21.80
N THR A 62 -1.84 -29.91 -21.33
CA THR A 62 -2.78 -28.82 -21.59
C THR A 62 -2.10 -27.48 -21.51
N VAL A 63 -2.79 -26.41 -21.95
CA VAL A 63 -2.36 -25.02 -21.81
C VAL A 63 -3.15 -24.37 -20.68
N GLN A 64 -2.47 -23.72 -19.77
CA GLN A 64 -3.08 -23.03 -18.63
C GLN A 64 -2.51 -21.61 -18.46
N LYS A 65 -3.22 -20.77 -17.71
CA LYS A 65 -2.83 -19.39 -17.43
C LYS A 65 -1.89 -19.32 -16.23
N GLN A 66 -0.80 -18.56 -16.38
CA GLN A 66 0.10 -18.18 -15.30
C GLN A 66 0.33 -16.67 -15.31
N LEU A 67 0.79 -16.12 -14.19
CA LEU A 67 1.15 -14.70 -14.15
C LEU A 67 2.31 -14.41 -15.10
N ALA A 68 2.10 -13.45 -16.00
CA ALA A 68 3.08 -13.07 -17.00
C ALA A 68 4.23 -12.22 -16.41
N GLY A 69 5.41 -12.34 -16.99
CA GLY A 69 6.55 -11.46 -16.77
C GLY A 69 7.10 -11.39 -15.35
N LYS A 70 7.75 -10.28 -15.05
CA LYS A 70 8.23 -9.96 -13.68
C LYS A 70 7.03 -9.65 -12.80
N LYS A 71 6.98 -10.32 -11.65
CA LYS A 71 5.85 -10.20 -10.73
C LYS A 71 5.93 -8.88 -9.93
N LEU A 72 5.35 -8.87 -8.77
CA LEU A 72 5.15 -7.74 -7.90
C LEU A 72 6.43 -7.30 -7.17
N ALA A 73 6.53 -6.00 -6.87
CA ALA A 73 7.37 -5.46 -5.80
C ALA A 73 6.48 -4.71 -4.80
N ILE A 74 6.64 -5.00 -3.53
CA ILE A 74 5.96 -4.32 -2.43
C ILE A 74 6.94 -3.33 -1.83
N VAL A 75 6.56 -2.07 -1.72
CA VAL A 75 7.43 -1.00 -1.21
C VAL A 75 6.70 -0.27 -0.07
N PRO A 76 6.88 -0.72 1.18
CA PRO A 76 6.34 -0.01 2.33
C PRO A 76 7.05 1.32 2.54
N ILE A 77 6.27 2.35 2.87
CA ILE A 77 6.80 3.59 3.46
C ILE A 77 7.04 3.33 4.94
N LEU A 78 8.30 3.40 5.33
CA LEU A 78 8.68 3.16 6.73
C LEU A 78 8.19 4.32 7.63
N ARG A 79 7.74 4.02 8.82
CA ARG A 79 7.70 2.71 9.53
C ARG A 79 6.40 1.94 9.30
N ALA A 80 5.25 2.64 9.26
CA ALA A 80 3.91 2.03 9.34
C ALA A 80 3.57 1.08 8.18
N GLY A 81 4.06 1.35 6.98
CA GLY A 81 3.84 0.50 5.80
C GLY A 81 4.30 -0.95 5.96
N ILE A 82 5.27 -1.22 6.85
CA ILE A 82 5.73 -2.59 7.13
C ILE A 82 4.58 -3.51 7.57
N GLY A 83 3.62 -2.98 8.32
CA GLY A 83 2.49 -3.77 8.81
C GLY A 83 1.60 -4.36 7.71
N MET A 84 1.71 -3.87 6.48
CA MET A 84 0.92 -4.36 5.33
C MET A 84 1.66 -5.40 4.49
N VAL A 85 2.97 -5.61 4.72
CA VAL A 85 3.82 -6.40 3.82
C VAL A 85 3.50 -7.87 3.87
N ASP A 86 3.37 -8.45 5.06
CA ASP A 86 3.18 -9.89 5.24
C ASP A 86 1.85 -10.36 4.62
N GLY A 87 0.77 -9.59 4.80
CA GLY A 87 -0.53 -9.87 4.18
C GLY A 87 -0.46 -9.94 2.66
N LEU A 88 0.29 -9.06 2.03
CA LEU A 88 0.50 -9.08 0.58
C LEU A 88 1.43 -10.23 0.14
N LEU A 89 2.47 -10.53 0.91
CA LEU A 89 3.37 -11.66 0.63
C LEU A 89 2.67 -13.01 0.75
N ASN A 90 1.67 -13.13 1.63
CA ASN A 90 0.83 -14.34 1.72
C ASN A 90 0.07 -14.62 0.42
N LEU A 91 -0.30 -13.58 -0.35
CA LEU A 91 -0.94 -13.74 -1.65
C LEU A 91 0.07 -13.97 -2.79
N VAL A 92 1.18 -13.25 -2.77
CA VAL A 92 2.22 -13.35 -3.81
C VAL A 92 3.58 -13.58 -3.16
N PRO A 93 3.88 -14.82 -2.71
CA PRO A 93 5.12 -15.15 -2.00
C PRO A 93 6.40 -14.86 -2.79
N ALA A 94 6.31 -14.81 -4.13
CA ALA A 94 7.42 -14.48 -5.02
C ALA A 94 7.61 -12.96 -5.24
N ALA A 95 6.80 -12.11 -4.60
CA ALA A 95 6.99 -10.67 -4.65
C ALA A 95 8.31 -10.28 -4.00
N LYS A 96 8.99 -9.28 -4.56
CA LYS A 96 10.15 -8.67 -3.92
C LYS A 96 9.71 -7.54 -3.00
N VAL A 97 10.48 -7.29 -1.96
CA VAL A 97 10.21 -6.19 -1.02
C VAL A 97 11.33 -5.16 -1.14
N GLY A 98 10.96 -3.92 -1.42
CA GLY A 98 11.83 -2.77 -1.27
C GLY A 98 11.43 -1.97 -0.03
N HIS A 99 12.24 -1.00 0.37
CA HIS A 99 11.94 -0.14 1.52
C HIS A 99 12.25 1.30 1.18
N ILE A 100 11.34 2.20 1.52
CA ILE A 100 11.55 3.64 1.47
C ILE A 100 11.30 4.20 2.88
N GLY A 101 12.33 4.79 3.46
CA GLY A 101 12.26 5.46 4.75
C GLY A 101 12.28 6.97 4.58
N MET A 102 11.30 7.62 5.19
CA MET A 102 11.17 9.07 5.18
C MET A 102 10.88 9.60 6.57
N TYR A 103 11.38 10.76 6.89
CA TYR A 103 10.99 11.51 8.06
C TYR A 103 10.70 12.96 7.66
N ARG A 104 9.95 13.65 8.49
CA ARG A 104 9.75 15.10 8.33
C ARG A 104 10.83 15.81 9.11
N ASP A 105 11.62 16.62 8.40
CA ASP A 105 12.61 17.49 9.04
C ASP A 105 11.91 18.48 9.97
N GLU A 106 12.40 18.59 11.21
CA GLU A 106 11.75 19.39 12.26
C GLU A 106 11.87 20.91 12.01
N GLU A 107 12.93 21.35 11.32
CA GLU A 107 13.18 22.77 11.05
C GLU A 107 12.49 23.22 9.76
N THR A 108 12.66 22.43 8.69
CA THR A 108 12.14 22.80 7.36
C THR A 108 10.73 22.32 7.11
N LEU A 109 10.24 21.37 7.94
CA LEU A 109 8.98 20.62 7.78
C LEU A 109 8.90 19.88 6.44
N GLN A 110 10.01 19.78 5.72
CA GLN A 110 10.09 19.02 4.48
C GLN A 110 10.35 17.55 4.76
N PRO A 111 9.76 16.67 3.98
CA PRO A 111 10.05 15.25 4.10
C PRO A 111 11.43 14.94 3.51
N VAL A 112 12.22 14.18 4.25
CA VAL A 112 13.60 13.77 3.90
C VAL A 112 13.67 12.27 3.74
N GLU A 113 14.26 11.81 2.65
CA GLU A 113 14.54 10.39 2.39
C GLU A 113 15.83 10.00 3.14
N TYR A 114 15.74 9.04 4.06
CA TYR A 114 16.90 8.52 4.80
C TYR A 114 17.26 7.08 4.43
N LEU A 115 16.37 6.34 3.79
CA LEU A 115 16.61 4.97 3.36
C LEU A 115 15.87 4.69 2.05
N VAL A 116 16.59 4.18 1.05
CA VAL A 116 16.00 3.55 -0.13
C VAL A 116 16.74 2.27 -0.44
N LYS A 117 16.06 1.14 -0.33
CA LYS A 117 16.53 -0.17 -0.76
C LYS A 117 15.47 -0.80 -1.65
N LEU A 118 15.77 -0.95 -2.92
CA LEU A 118 14.83 -1.45 -3.93
C LEU A 118 15.44 -2.64 -4.67
N PRO A 119 14.62 -3.54 -5.23
CA PRO A 119 15.07 -4.54 -6.20
C PRO A 119 15.77 -3.87 -7.38
N GLU A 120 16.84 -4.49 -7.90
CA GLU A 120 17.60 -3.96 -9.05
C GLU A 120 16.73 -3.82 -10.31
N ASP A 121 15.73 -4.70 -10.48
CA ASP A 121 14.80 -4.76 -11.60
C ASP A 121 13.46 -4.06 -11.30
N ILE A 122 13.48 -3.00 -10.47
CA ILE A 122 12.27 -2.28 -10.04
C ILE A 122 11.50 -1.67 -11.23
N ASP A 123 12.19 -1.27 -12.28
CA ASP A 123 11.66 -0.72 -13.52
C ASP A 123 10.81 -1.71 -14.34
N GLN A 124 10.98 -3.03 -14.09
CA GLN A 124 10.28 -4.11 -14.79
C GLN A 124 9.14 -4.71 -13.97
N ARG A 125 8.86 -4.18 -12.78
CA ARG A 125 7.87 -4.74 -11.85
C ARG A 125 6.63 -3.88 -11.75
N GLN A 126 5.50 -4.51 -11.46
CA GLN A 126 4.39 -3.79 -10.86
C GLN A 126 4.71 -3.48 -9.41
N ILE A 127 4.52 -2.25 -9.00
CA ILE A 127 4.95 -1.77 -7.69
C ILE A 127 3.71 -1.40 -6.87
N PHE A 128 3.61 -1.98 -5.67
CA PHE A 128 2.65 -1.56 -4.65
C PHE A 128 3.39 -0.74 -3.59
N VAL A 129 3.18 0.56 -3.62
CA VAL A 129 3.59 1.44 -2.52
C VAL A 129 2.52 1.32 -1.45
N VAL A 130 2.92 0.93 -0.24
CA VAL A 130 1.97 0.65 0.84
C VAL A 130 2.25 1.52 2.07
N ASP A 131 1.19 2.13 2.57
CA ASP A 131 1.18 2.89 3.83
C ASP A 131 -0.23 2.79 4.42
N PRO A 132 -0.44 2.49 5.70
CA PRO A 132 -1.77 2.44 6.28
C PRO A 132 -2.62 3.70 6.10
N MET A 133 -1.99 4.87 5.95
CA MET A 133 -2.70 6.14 5.90
C MET A 133 -2.24 7.04 4.75
N LEU A 134 -3.20 7.60 4.01
CA LEU A 134 -2.97 8.68 3.06
C LEU A 134 -3.63 9.97 3.61
N ALA A 135 -2.89 10.68 4.48
CA ALA A 135 -3.38 11.88 5.15
C ALA A 135 -3.16 13.15 4.29
N THR A 136 -1.98 13.77 4.37
CA THR A 136 -1.64 14.97 3.57
C THR A 136 -1.11 14.62 2.17
N GLY A 137 -0.66 13.40 1.96
CA GLY A 137 -0.06 12.93 0.71
C GLY A 137 1.45 13.14 0.59
N GLY A 138 2.08 13.91 1.48
CA GLY A 138 3.50 14.28 1.35
C GLY A 138 4.44 13.07 1.26
N SER A 139 4.34 12.10 2.17
CA SER A 139 5.18 10.90 2.15
C SER A 139 4.92 10.03 0.91
N ALA A 140 3.65 9.90 0.50
CA ALA A 140 3.26 9.14 -0.68
C ALA A 140 3.84 9.76 -1.96
N ILE A 141 3.74 11.08 -2.13
CA ILE A 141 4.28 11.82 -3.28
C ILE A 141 5.78 11.59 -3.39
N LEU A 142 6.53 11.77 -2.30
CA LEU A 142 7.98 11.59 -2.32
C LEU A 142 8.41 10.15 -2.54
N ALA A 143 7.68 9.18 -1.99
CA ALA A 143 7.96 7.77 -2.26
C ALA A 143 7.79 7.45 -3.75
N VAL A 144 6.73 7.96 -4.37
CA VAL A 144 6.50 7.81 -5.81
C VAL A 144 7.56 8.55 -6.63
N ASP A 145 7.92 9.78 -6.25
CA ASP A 145 9.03 10.53 -6.88
C ASP A 145 10.34 9.74 -6.83
N SER A 146 10.65 9.17 -5.67
CA SER A 146 11.87 8.37 -5.45
C SER A 146 11.89 7.12 -6.34
N LEU A 147 10.76 6.45 -6.50
CA LEU A 147 10.60 5.29 -7.38
C LEU A 147 10.73 5.68 -8.86
N LYS A 148 10.04 6.73 -9.29
CA LYS A 148 10.10 7.22 -10.68
C LYS A 148 11.50 7.67 -11.09
N LYS A 149 12.24 8.33 -10.21
CA LYS A 149 13.65 8.69 -10.43
C LYS A 149 14.55 7.46 -10.68
N ARG A 150 14.10 6.27 -10.25
CA ARG A 150 14.80 4.99 -10.42
C ARG A 150 14.21 4.11 -11.53
N GLY A 151 13.37 4.70 -12.40
CA GLY A 151 12.81 4.06 -13.59
C GLY A 151 11.49 3.33 -13.38
N ALA A 152 10.93 3.34 -12.19
CA ALA A 152 9.63 2.73 -11.92
C ALA A 152 8.51 3.46 -12.67
N SER A 153 7.64 2.71 -13.35
CA SER A 153 6.55 3.26 -14.16
C SER A 153 5.17 2.69 -13.84
N ASN A 154 5.10 1.46 -13.34
CA ASN A 154 3.84 0.79 -13.03
C ASN A 154 3.63 0.77 -11.51
N ILE A 155 3.02 1.84 -10.98
CA ILE A 155 2.90 2.07 -9.53
C ILE A 155 1.42 2.16 -9.14
N LYS A 156 1.05 1.39 -8.12
CA LYS A 156 -0.21 1.52 -7.39
C LYS A 156 0.07 1.91 -5.95
N PHE A 157 -0.70 2.83 -5.40
CA PHE A 157 -0.65 3.20 -3.99
C PHE A 157 -1.79 2.54 -3.24
N VAL A 158 -1.49 1.85 -2.13
CA VAL A 158 -2.47 1.09 -1.36
C VAL A 158 -2.43 1.53 0.10
N CYS A 159 -3.57 1.97 0.63
CA CYS A 159 -3.70 2.38 2.03
C CYS A 159 -5.00 1.87 2.67
N LEU A 160 -5.05 1.80 3.99
CA LEU A 160 -6.24 1.36 4.71
C LEU A 160 -7.26 2.50 4.81
N VAL A 161 -6.80 3.69 5.17
CA VAL A 161 -7.64 4.90 5.25
C VAL A 161 -6.99 6.07 4.53
N SER A 162 -7.80 6.90 3.91
CA SER A 162 -7.36 8.09 3.19
C SER A 162 -8.25 9.29 3.51
N ALA A 163 -7.68 10.50 3.41
CA ALA A 163 -8.41 11.76 3.41
C ALA A 163 -8.51 12.32 1.99
N PRO A 164 -9.57 13.06 1.65
CA PRO A 164 -9.72 13.71 0.33
C PRO A 164 -8.55 14.60 -0.04
N GLU A 165 -7.96 15.29 0.94
CA GLU A 165 -6.81 16.17 0.76
C GLU A 165 -5.58 15.40 0.28
N GLY A 166 -5.28 14.24 0.89
CA GLY A 166 -4.14 13.41 0.50
C GLY A 166 -4.35 12.73 -0.85
N VAL A 167 -5.56 12.26 -1.12
CA VAL A 167 -5.93 11.69 -2.42
C VAL A 167 -5.74 12.73 -3.52
N LYS A 168 -6.27 13.94 -3.34
CA LYS A 168 -6.13 15.04 -4.29
C LYS A 168 -4.67 15.39 -4.53
N ALA A 169 -3.89 15.56 -3.45
CA ALA A 169 -2.46 15.89 -3.56
C ALA A 169 -1.68 14.84 -4.34
N LEU A 170 -1.90 13.56 -4.07
CA LEU A 170 -1.23 12.47 -4.77
C LEU A 170 -1.65 12.39 -6.24
N GLN A 171 -2.94 12.59 -6.54
CA GLN A 171 -3.46 12.58 -7.93
C GLN A 171 -2.96 13.78 -8.75
N GLU A 172 -2.77 14.94 -8.14
CA GLU A 172 -2.22 16.12 -8.80
C GLU A 172 -0.73 15.95 -9.11
N ALA A 173 0.03 15.40 -8.17
CA ALA A 173 1.47 15.15 -8.35
C ALA A 173 1.76 13.97 -9.31
N HIS A 174 0.95 12.92 -9.21
CA HIS A 174 1.15 11.67 -9.96
C HIS A 174 -0.17 11.16 -10.56
N PRO A 175 -0.66 11.78 -11.63
CA PRO A 175 -1.95 11.44 -12.25
C PRO A 175 -1.98 10.04 -12.90
N ASP A 176 -0.85 9.40 -13.05
CA ASP A 176 -0.65 8.05 -13.57
C ASP A 176 -0.67 6.95 -12.49
N VAL A 177 -0.67 7.33 -11.20
CA VAL A 177 -0.71 6.39 -10.07
C VAL A 177 -2.15 6.11 -9.67
N GLU A 178 -2.52 4.83 -9.63
CA GLU A 178 -3.81 4.40 -9.11
C GLU A 178 -3.76 4.31 -7.59
N ILE A 179 -4.81 4.79 -6.92
CA ILE A 179 -4.94 4.80 -5.46
C ILE A 179 -6.02 3.81 -5.05
N PHE A 180 -5.68 2.89 -4.16
CA PHE A 180 -6.60 1.94 -3.55
C PHE A 180 -6.66 2.18 -2.06
N THR A 181 -7.88 2.32 -1.53
CA THR A 181 -8.11 2.53 -0.10
C THR A 181 -9.28 1.69 0.40
N ALA A 182 -9.25 1.23 1.64
CA ALA A 182 -10.38 0.56 2.24
C ALA A 182 -11.46 1.55 2.73
N ALA A 183 -11.06 2.79 3.02
CA ALA A 183 -11.99 3.87 3.31
C ALA A 183 -11.44 5.23 2.88
N LEU A 184 -12.31 6.04 2.27
CA LEU A 184 -12.13 7.47 2.10
C LEU A 184 -12.89 8.17 3.23
N ASP A 185 -12.16 8.73 4.17
CA ASP A 185 -12.71 9.40 5.35
C ASP A 185 -13.09 10.86 5.03
N GLU A 186 -13.60 11.59 6.04
CA GLU A 186 -14.25 12.89 5.79
C GLU A 186 -13.26 14.00 5.42
N ARG A 187 -12.18 14.14 6.20
CA ARG A 187 -11.20 15.25 6.09
C ARG A 187 -9.97 15.02 6.98
N LEU A 188 -9.06 15.96 6.92
CA LEU A 188 -8.05 16.15 7.95
C LEU A 188 -8.53 17.13 9.04
N ASN A 189 -8.08 16.93 10.28
CA ASN A 189 -8.21 17.95 11.33
C ASN A 189 -7.06 18.95 11.28
N GLU A 190 -7.05 19.93 12.19
CA GLU A 190 -6.03 20.99 12.31
C GLU A 190 -4.60 20.49 12.57
N HIS A 191 -4.47 19.25 13.06
CA HIS A 191 -3.18 18.61 13.32
C HIS A 191 -2.76 17.66 12.20
N GLY A 192 -3.54 17.57 11.10
CA GLY A 192 -3.25 16.70 9.96
C GLY A 192 -3.64 15.23 10.17
N TYR A 193 -4.43 14.90 11.19
CA TYR A 193 -5.00 13.58 11.38
C TYR A 193 -6.27 13.38 10.56
N ILE A 194 -6.44 12.17 10.03
CA ILE A 194 -7.66 11.77 9.31
C ILE A 194 -8.83 11.67 10.31
N VAL A 195 -10.00 12.16 9.92
CA VAL A 195 -11.25 12.12 10.71
C VAL A 195 -12.32 11.35 9.93
N PRO A 196 -12.91 10.30 10.51
CA PRO A 196 -12.70 9.75 11.86
C PRO A 196 -11.36 9.05 12.05
N GLY A 197 -10.71 8.58 10.98
CA GLY A 197 -9.37 7.99 11.01
C GLY A 197 -9.22 6.73 11.86
N LEU A 198 -8.01 6.49 12.30
CA LEU A 198 -7.62 5.38 13.18
C LEU A 198 -6.49 5.78 14.18
N GLY A 199 -6.21 7.07 14.32
CA GLY A 199 -5.10 7.59 15.11
C GLY A 199 -3.77 7.52 14.35
N ASP A 200 -2.66 7.37 15.06
CA ASP A 200 -1.34 7.12 14.48
C ASP A 200 -1.11 5.63 14.24
N ALA A 201 -1.04 5.22 12.97
CA ALA A 201 -0.88 3.81 12.62
C ALA A 201 0.49 3.25 13.08
N GLY A 202 1.55 4.04 13.00
CA GLY A 202 2.88 3.62 13.42
C GLY A 202 2.93 3.34 14.91
N ASP A 203 2.45 4.26 15.73
CA ASP A 203 2.40 4.09 17.19
C ASP A 203 1.52 2.90 17.59
N ARG A 204 0.37 2.72 16.93
CA ARG A 204 -0.53 1.60 17.20
C ARG A 204 0.04 0.25 16.78
N LEU A 205 0.79 0.20 15.64
CA LEU A 205 1.48 -1.00 15.16
C LEU A 205 2.62 -1.41 16.07
N PHE A 206 3.39 -0.44 16.56
CA PHE A 206 4.64 -0.71 17.28
C PHE A 206 4.54 -0.52 18.80
N GLY A 207 3.45 0.04 19.29
CA GLY A 207 3.25 0.28 20.71
C GLY A 207 4.20 1.34 21.25
N THR A 208 4.48 2.39 20.46
CA THR A 208 5.46 3.43 20.81
C THR A 208 4.86 4.62 21.57
N LYS A 209 3.56 4.66 21.78
CA LYS A 209 2.84 5.59 22.68
C LYS A 209 1.67 4.90 23.33
#